data_b7e6617decb22bba15f169be2dde86c9
#
_entry.id   b7e6617decb22bba15f169be2dde86c9
#
_cell.length_a   1.000
_cell.length_b   1.000
_cell.length_c   1.000
_cell.angle_alpha   90.00
_cell.angle_beta   90.00
_cell.angle_gamma   90.00
#
_symmetry.space_group_name_H-M   'P 1'
#
loop_
_entity.id
_entity.type
_entity.pdbx_description
1 polymer ?
#
loop_
_entity_poly.entity_id
_entity_poly.type
_entity_poly.pdbx_seq_one_letter_code
_entity_poly.pdbx_strand_id
1 'polypeptide(L)'
;MKKKNIILTIVLFVCVGLLAGAVYLFNDIFPKAKPIRHPELNEIVSVKLSCNTPDATIPMIEQHYEDLIRYISEAKPTRKQSLNDTPTSGAYYGVEIQTNEKQYRYFVYEEGEQVYIEMPYEGIYEAEHTLFSIVLKYFEEG
;
A
#
# COMPACT_ATOMS: atom_id res chain seq x y z
N MET A 1 47.00 12.27 25.73
CA MET A 1 45.78 12.82 25.15
C MET A 1 45.62 12.49 23.65
N LYS A 2 46.62 12.69 22.82
CA LYS A 2 46.50 12.43 21.35
C LYS A 2 46.12 10.99 20.97
N LYS A 3 46.72 9.95 21.60
CA LYS A 3 46.42 8.53 21.31
C LYS A 3 44.97 8.15 21.67
N LYS A 4 44.42 8.67 22.75
CA LYS A 4 43.03 8.41 23.18
C LYS A 4 42.00 8.97 22.19
N ASN A 5 42.28 10.15 21.62
CA ASN A 5 41.42 10.76 20.63
C ASN A 5 41.45 10.00 19.29
N ILE A 6 42.64 9.49 18.90
CA ILE A 6 42.77 8.69 17.68
C ILE A 6 41.97 7.39 17.79
N ILE A 7 42.08 6.68 18.93
CA ILE A 7 41.32 5.45 19.18
C ILE A 7 39.82 5.74 19.13
N LEU A 8 39.36 6.80 19.80
CA LEU A 8 37.95 7.20 19.81
C LEU A 8 37.43 7.50 18.39
N THR A 9 38.24 8.21 17.59
CA THR A 9 37.90 8.50 16.18
C THR A 9 37.79 7.23 15.35
N ILE A 10 38.72 6.27 15.49
CA ILE A 10 38.67 5.00 14.77
C ILE A 10 37.42 4.20 15.16
N VAL A 11 37.12 4.12 16.45
CA VAL A 11 35.92 3.43 16.96
C VAL A 11 34.65 4.06 16.37
N LEU A 12 34.58 5.38 16.33
CA LEU A 12 33.44 6.10 15.74
C LEU A 12 33.26 5.77 14.25
N PHE A 13 34.33 5.77 13.47
CA PHE A 13 34.25 5.40 12.04
C PHE A 13 33.84 3.95 11.84
N VAL A 14 34.33 3.03 12.65
CA VAL A 14 33.91 1.61 12.60
C VAL A 14 32.41 1.47 12.94
N CYS A 15 31.93 2.15 13.98
CA CYS A 15 30.51 2.12 14.34
C CYS A 15 29.62 2.70 13.23
N VAL A 16 30.01 3.82 12.63
CA VAL A 16 29.28 4.43 11.50
C VAL A 16 29.26 3.49 10.29
N GLY A 17 30.39 2.86 9.98
CA GLY A 17 30.49 1.88 8.90
C GLY A 17 29.60 0.65 9.12
N LEU A 18 29.57 0.12 10.34
CA LEU A 18 28.70 -1.01 10.70
C LEU A 18 27.22 -0.64 10.62
N LEU A 19 26.85 0.56 11.09
CA LEU A 19 25.47 1.06 10.98
C LEU A 19 25.04 1.24 9.53
N ALA A 20 25.89 1.86 8.71
CA ALA A 20 25.62 2.03 7.28
C ALA A 20 25.47 0.68 6.55
N GLY A 21 26.34 -0.28 6.86
CA GLY A 21 26.27 -1.65 6.34
C GLY A 21 25.00 -2.37 6.77
N ALA A 22 24.60 -2.23 8.05
CA ALA A 22 23.37 -2.82 8.55
C ALA A 22 22.12 -2.24 7.87
N VAL A 23 22.07 -0.92 7.68
CA VAL A 23 20.98 -0.25 6.95
C VAL A 23 20.92 -0.71 5.49
N TYR A 24 22.06 -0.83 4.83
CA TYR A 24 22.14 -1.31 3.46
C TYR A 24 21.59 -2.74 3.33
N LEU A 25 22.07 -3.66 4.16
CA LEU A 25 21.61 -5.06 4.19
C LEU A 25 20.12 -5.16 4.52
N PHE A 26 19.64 -4.35 5.47
CA PHE A 26 18.22 -4.33 5.81
C PHE A 26 17.34 -3.90 4.63
N ASN A 27 17.75 -2.89 3.87
CA ASN A 27 17.03 -2.45 2.68
C ASN A 27 17.04 -3.48 1.54
N ASP A 28 18.11 -4.27 1.42
CA ASP A 28 18.24 -5.32 0.40
C ASP A 28 17.38 -6.55 0.75
N ILE A 29 17.40 -6.97 2.04
CA ILE A 29 16.63 -8.13 2.51
C ILE A 29 15.13 -7.83 2.63
N PHE A 30 14.77 -6.60 3.01
CA PHE A 30 13.40 -6.15 3.21
C PHE A 30 13.08 -4.91 2.35
N PRO A 31 13.05 -5.05 1.02
CA PRO A 31 12.76 -3.92 0.15
C PRO A 31 11.32 -3.40 0.39
N LYS A 32 11.13 -2.10 0.20
CA LYS A 32 9.78 -1.54 0.09
C LYS A 32 9.16 -1.99 -1.23
N ALA A 33 7.83 -2.08 -1.24
CA ALA A 33 7.07 -2.26 -2.47
C ALA A 33 7.44 -1.17 -3.49
N LYS A 34 7.29 -1.48 -4.78
CA LYS A 34 7.40 -0.48 -5.85
C LYS A 34 6.25 0.52 -5.70
N PRO A 35 6.34 1.73 -6.30
CA PRO A 35 5.22 2.65 -6.35
C PRO A 35 3.94 1.95 -6.82
N ILE A 36 2.80 2.27 -6.21
CA ILE A 36 1.53 1.66 -6.55
C ILE A 36 1.18 1.95 -8.01
N ARG A 37 0.70 0.93 -8.72
CA ARG A 37 0.25 1.08 -10.12
C ARG A 37 -1.24 1.36 -10.12
N HIS A 38 -1.65 2.32 -10.93
CA HIS A 38 -3.05 2.67 -11.15
C HIS A 38 -3.24 3.08 -12.63
N PRO A 39 -4.48 3.01 -13.16
CA PRO A 39 -4.78 3.53 -14.48
C PRO A 39 -4.85 5.06 -14.48
N GLU A 40 -4.75 5.67 -15.63
CA GLU A 40 -5.18 7.05 -15.83
C GLU A 40 -6.72 7.13 -15.81
N LEU A 41 -7.26 8.26 -15.37
CA LEU A 41 -8.72 8.44 -15.22
C LEU A 41 -9.49 8.19 -16.53
N ASN A 42 -8.93 8.63 -17.65
CA ASN A 42 -9.53 8.48 -18.98
C ASN A 42 -9.47 7.04 -19.56
N GLU A 43 -8.71 6.13 -18.91
CA GLU A 43 -8.63 4.73 -19.31
C GLU A 43 -9.71 3.88 -18.64
N ILE A 44 -10.36 4.39 -17.60
CA ILE A 44 -11.30 3.64 -16.77
C ILE A 44 -12.61 3.42 -17.52
N VAL A 45 -12.98 2.15 -17.68
CA VAL A 45 -14.27 1.73 -18.26
C VAL A 45 -15.30 1.52 -17.17
N SER A 46 -14.91 0.89 -16.07
CA SER A 46 -15.79 0.65 -14.93
C SER A 46 -15.01 0.37 -13.64
N VAL A 47 -15.62 0.67 -12.52
CA VAL A 47 -15.13 0.31 -11.19
C VAL A 47 -16.21 -0.50 -10.47
N LYS A 48 -15.80 -1.64 -9.90
CA LYS A 48 -16.63 -2.48 -9.04
C LYS A 48 -16.03 -2.54 -7.65
N LEU A 49 -16.88 -2.41 -6.66
CA LEU A 49 -16.50 -2.60 -5.26
C LEU A 49 -17.06 -3.92 -4.77
N SER A 50 -16.29 -4.66 -4.00
CA SER A 50 -16.72 -5.89 -3.35
C SER A 50 -16.41 -5.83 -1.86
N CYS A 51 -17.13 -6.61 -1.07
CA CYS A 51 -16.91 -6.77 0.36
C CYS A 51 -16.91 -8.26 0.67
N ASN A 52 -16.00 -8.71 1.53
CA ASN A 52 -15.96 -10.12 1.94
C ASN A 52 -16.90 -10.45 3.09
N THR A 53 -17.45 -9.43 3.78
CA THR A 53 -18.34 -9.65 4.94
C THR A 53 -19.30 -8.46 5.11
N PRO A 54 -20.58 -8.57 4.69
CA PRO A 54 -21.16 -9.67 3.90
C PRO A 54 -20.62 -9.72 2.47
N ASP A 55 -20.70 -10.87 1.82
CA ASP A 55 -20.28 -11.00 0.41
C ASP A 55 -21.26 -10.21 -0.48
N ALA A 56 -20.76 -9.12 -1.03
CA ALA A 56 -21.52 -8.19 -1.85
C ALA A 56 -20.61 -7.56 -2.93
N THR A 57 -21.21 -7.23 -4.07
CA THR A 57 -20.52 -6.52 -5.16
C THR A 57 -21.44 -5.45 -5.73
N ILE A 58 -20.95 -4.22 -5.78
CA ILE A 58 -21.69 -3.06 -6.28
C ILE A 58 -20.85 -2.23 -7.24
N PRO A 59 -21.44 -1.61 -8.27
CA PRO A 59 -20.72 -0.68 -9.14
C PRO A 59 -20.47 0.65 -8.41
N MET A 60 -19.30 1.24 -8.63
CA MET A 60 -19.02 2.61 -8.24
C MET A 60 -19.53 3.57 -9.32
N ILE A 61 -20.05 4.73 -8.91
CA ILE A 61 -20.47 5.77 -9.86
C ILE A 61 -19.28 6.57 -10.36
N GLU A 62 -19.29 6.92 -11.65
CA GLU A 62 -18.17 7.52 -12.36
C GLU A 62 -17.67 8.83 -11.73
N GLN A 63 -18.58 9.64 -11.17
CA GLN A 63 -18.22 10.90 -10.51
C GLN A 63 -17.23 10.74 -9.32
N HIS A 64 -17.06 9.53 -8.79
CA HIS A 64 -16.14 9.25 -7.69
C HIS A 64 -14.79 8.63 -8.13
N TYR A 65 -14.61 8.38 -9.44
CA TYR A 65 -13.37 7.75 -9.95
C TYR A 65 -12.15 8.61 -9.73
N GLU A 66 -12.26 9.93 -9.89
CA GLU A 66 -11.15 10.86 -9.69
C GLU A 66 -10.62 10.82 -8.26
N ASP A 67 -11.52 10.88 -7.28
CA ASP A 67 -11.15 10.78 -5.87
C ASP A 67 -10.54 9.42 -5.54
N LEU A 68 -11.11 8.33 -6.04
CA LEU A 68 -10.58 6.98 -5.86
C LEU A 68 -9.14 6.87 -6.37
N ILE A 69 -8.89 7.28 -7.61
CA ILE A 69 -7.56 7.21 -8.24
C ILE A 69 -6.57 8.10 -7.50
N ARG A 70 -6.96 9.28 -7.08
CA ARG A 70 -6.12 10.19 -6.31
C ARG A 70 -5.64 9.53 -5.01
N TYR A 71 -6.55 8.98 -4.21
CA TYR A 71 -6.17 8.31 -2.96
C TYR A 71 -5.36 7.03 -3.16
N ILE A 72 -5.63 6.26 -4.22
CA ILE A 72 -4.79 5.12 -4.58
C ILE A 72 -3.38 5.60 -4.95
N SER A 73 -3.25 6.63 -5.78
CA SER A 73 -1.95 7.13 -6.25
C SER A 73 -1.08 7.74 -5.12
N GLU A 74 -1.71 8.27 -4.07
CA GLU A 74 -1.05 8.86 -2.90
C GLU A 74 -0.59 7.82 -1.87
N ALA A 75 -0.99 6.56 -2.03
CA ALA A 75 -0.63 5.50 -1.11
C ALA A 75 0.88 5.23 -1.08
N LYS A 76 1.41 5.03 0.13
CA LYS A 76 2.85 4.93 0.37
C LYS A 76 3.31 3.48 0.45
N PRO A 77 4.34 3.08 -0.30
CA PRO A 77 4.89 1.73 -0.24
C PRO A 77 5.38 1.37 1.16
N THR A 78 4.98 0.20 1.63
CA THR A 78 5.48 -0.39 2.88
C THR A 78 6.49 -1.50 2.60
N ARG A 79 7.03 -2.11 3.66
CA ARG A 79 7.85 -3.32 3.60
C ARG A 79 7.03 -4.60 3.82
N LYS A 80 5.72 -4.48 4.04
CA LYS A 80 4.81 -5.61 4.13
C LYS A 80 4.68 -6.26 2.76
N GLN A 81 4.77 -7.58 2.70
CA GLN A 81 4.67 -8.33 1.46
C GLN A 81 3.24 -8.83 1.25
N SER A 82 2.76 -8.77 0.02
CA SER A 82 1.54 -9.41 -0.41
C SER A 82 1.88 -10.74 -1.08
N LEU A 83 1.51 -11.83 -0.45
CA LEU A 83 1.84 -13.20 -0.87
C LEU A 83 0.62 -14.03 -1.28
N ASN A 84 -0.57 -13.45 -1.17
CA ASN A 84 -1.83 -14.14 -1.41
C ASN A 84 -2.70 -13.38 -2.41
N ASP A 85 -3.72 -14.06 -2.94
CA ASP A 85 -4.71 -13.46 -3.85
C ASP A 85 -5.63 -12.45 -3.15
N THR A 86 -5.77 -12.57 -1.83
CA THR A 86 -6.62 -11.71 -0.99
C THR A 86 -5.96 -11.50 0.38
N PRO A 87 -6.31 -10.45 1.12
CA PRO A 87 -5.90 -10.29 2.51
C PRO A 87 -6.27 -11.50 3.35
N THR A 88 -5.39 -11.90 4.26
CA THR A 88 -5.48 -13.17 4.99
C THR A 88 -6.36 -13.11 6.23
N SER A 89 -6.72 -11.92 6.71
CA SER A 89 -7.50 -11.75 7.93
C SER A 89 -8.33 -10.47 7.92
N GLY A 90 -9.44 -10.50 8.64
CA GLY A 90 -10.32 -9.35 8.84
C GLY A 90 -11.30 -9.09 7.69
N ALA A 91 -12.05 -8.01 7.83
CA ALA A 91 -12.89 -7.49 6.77
C ALA A 91 -12.04 -6.68 5.78
N TYR A 92 -12.29 -6.87 4.50
CA TYR A 92 -11.66 -6.12 3.42
C TYR A 92 -12.65 -5.78 2.33
N TYR A 93 -12.33 -4.73 1.58
CA TYR A 93 -13.10 -4.27 0.43
C TYR A 93 -12.24 -4.38 -0.82
N GLY A 94 -12.75 -5.10 -1.81
CA GLY A 94 -12.12 -5.18 -3.13
C GLY A 94 -12.49 -3.96 -3.99
N VAL A 95 -11.52 -3.43 -4.70
CA VAL A 95 -11.69 -2.40 -5.72
C VAL A 95 -11.16 -2.95 -7.03
N GLU A 96 -12.04 -3.25 -7.97
CA GLU A 96 -11.69 -3.73 -9.30
C GLU A 96 -11.92 -2.62 -10.32
N ILE A 97 -10.84 -2.17 -10.95
CA ILE A 97 -10.87 -1.14 -11.98
C ILE A 97 -10.61 -1.80 -13.33
N GLN A 98 -11.60 -1.77 -14.21
CA GLN A 98 -11.49 -2.27 -15.58
C GLN A 98 -11.10 -1.15 -16.52
N THR A 99 -10.06 -1.35 -17.31
CA THR A 99 -9.71 -0.54 -18.47
C THR A 99 -9.92 -1.34 -19.75
N ASN A 100 -9.72 -0.73 -20.92
CA ASN A 100 -9.79 -1.44 -22.19
C ASN A 100 -8.69 -2.51 -22.35
N GLU A 101 -7.56 -2.35 -21.66
CA GLU A 101 -6.38 -3.20 -21.83
C GLU A 101 -6.25 -4.24 -20.71
N LYS A 102 -6.57 -3.87 -19.47
CA LYS A 102 -6.34 -4.71 -18.30
C LYS A 102 -7.25 -4.39 -17.13
N GLN A 103 -7.22 -5.24 -16.14
CA GLN A 103 -7.89 -5.08 -14.86
C GLN A 103 -6.86 -4.79 -13.76
N TYR A 104 -7.18 -3.82 -12.90
CA TYR A 104 -6.45 -3.56 -11.67
C TYR A 104 -7.29 -4.05 -10.51
N ARG A 105 -6.67 -4.71 -9.55
CA ARG A 105 -7.33 -5.19 -8.35
C ARG A 105 -6.59 -4.69 -7.12
N TYR A 106 -7.34 -4.10 -6.20
CA TYR A 106 -6.86 -3.61 -4.93
C TYR A 106 -7.77 -4.14 -3.83
N PHE A 107 -7.19 -4.36 -2.65
CA PHE A 107 -7.94 -4.63 -1.44
C PHE A 107 -7.67 -3.55 -0.42
N VAL A 108 -8.73 -2.94 0.11
CA VAL A 108 -8.65 -1.86 1.12
C VAL A 108 -9.14 -2.43 2.43
N TYR A 109 -8.35 -2.28 3.48
CA TYR A 109 -8.67 -2.79 4.82
C TYR A 109 -8.01 -1.97 5.91
N GLU A 110 -8.52 -2.10 7.14
CA GLU A 110 -7.90 -1.54 8.34
C GLU A 110 -7.18 -2.62 9.14
N GLU A 111 -6.02 -2.28 9.65
CA GLU A 111 -5.27 -3.08 10.61
C GLU A 111 -4.79 -2.16 11.73
N GLY A 112 -5.38 -2.32 12.93
CA GLY A 112 -5.20 -1.37 14.02
C GLY A 112 -5.81 -0.01 13.69
N GLU A 113 -5.00 1.04 13.76
CA GLU A 113 -5.42 2.41 13.44
C GLU A 113 -4.98 2.86 12.03
N GLN A 114 -4.54 1.91 11.20
CA GLN A 114 -3.97 2.22 9.89
C GLN A 114 -4.78 1.57 8.77
N VAL A 115 -4.99 2.33 7.69
CA VAL A 115 -5.59 1.83 6.44
C VAL A 115 -4.50 1.37 5.49
N TYR A 116 -4.73 0.23 4.86
CA TYR A 116 -3.85 -0.35 3.87
C TYR A 116 -4.56 -0.61 2.54
N ILE A 117 -3.79 -0.51 1.47
CA ILE A 117 -4.14 -1.05 0.15
C ILE A 117 -3.19 -2.22 -0.12
N GLU A 118 -3.74 -3.37 -0.45
CA GLU A 118 -2.97 -4.51 -0.92
C GLU A 118 -3.21 -4.73 -2.41
N MET A 119 -2.13 -4.80 -3.18
CA MET A 119 -2.13 -5.31 -4.54
C MET A 119 -1.55 -6.73 -4.50
N PRO A 120 -2.34 -7.78 -4.84
CA PRO A 120 -1.88 -9.15 -4.81
C PRO A 120 -0.54 -9.36 -5.50
N TYR A 121 0.42 -9.95 -4.80
CA TYR A 121 1.79 -10.25 -5.27
C TYR A 121 2.67 -9.05 -5.63
N GLU A 122 2.19 -7.82 -5.44
CA GLU A 122 2.95 -6.60 -5.74
C GLU A 122 3.39 -5.86 -4.48
N GLY A 123 2.51 -5.73 -3.50
CA GLY A 123 2.85 -5.09 -2.24
C GLY A 123 1.65 -4.60 -1.44
N ILE A 124 1.97 -4.10 -0.26
CA ILE A 124 1.04 -3.48 0.68
C ILE A 124 1.45 -2.02 0.87
N TYR A 125 0.48 -1.14 0.80
CA TYR A 125 0.65 0.32 0.80
C TYR A 125 -0.16 0.92 1.94
N GLU A 126 0.41 1.89 2.62
CA GLU A 126 -0.29 2.70 3.62
C GLU A 126 -1.12 3.76 2.91
N ALA A 127 -2.40 3.84 3.25
CA ALA A 127 -3.34 4.75 2.64
C ALA A 127 -4.01 5.66 3.67
N GLU A 128 -4.67 6.71 3.20
CA GLU A 128 -5.44 7.60 4.05
C GLU A 128 -6.80 6.99 4.42
N HIS A 129 -7.29 7.28 5.62
CA HIS A 129 -8.61 6.84 6.12
C HIS A 129 -9.75 7.29 5.21
N THR A 130 -9.60 8.39 4.51
CA THR A 130 -10.61 8.90 3.57
C THR A 130 -10.91 7.90 2.46
N LEU A 131 -9.91 7.17 1.95
CA LEU A 131 -10.13 6.11 0.96
C LEU A 131 -11.03 5.02 1.51
N PHE A 132 -10.74 4.54 2.71
CA PHE A 132 -11.55 3.51 3.37
C PHE A 132 -12.99 3.99 3.57
N SER A 133 -13.16 5.23 4.03
CA SER A 133 -14.48 5.84 4.24
C SER A 133 -15.28 5.97 2.94
N ILE A 134 -14.65 6.33 1.83
CA ILE A 134 -15.29 6.39 0.52
C ILE A 134 -15.81 5.02 0.10
N VAL A 135 -14.99 3.98 0.24
CA VAL A 135 -15.38 2.62 -0.15
C VAL A 135 -16.47 2.08 0.77
N LEU A 136 -16.31 2.23 2.09
CA LEU A 136 -17.27 1.76 3.10
C LEU A 136 -18.67 2.35 2.90
N LYS A 137 -18.76 3.63 2.57
CA LYS A 137 -20.02 4.35 2.36
C LYS A 137 -20.92 3.68 1.32
N TYR A 138 -20.35 3.08 0.27
CA TYR A 138 -21.13 2.36 -0.74
C TYR A 138 -21.86 1.14 -0.18
N PHE A 139 -21.32 0.52 0.87
CA PHE A 139 -21.93 -0.66 1.50
C PHE A 139 -22.86 -0.33 2.67
N GLU A 140 -22.78 0.89 3.22
CA GLU A 140 -23.67 1.36 4.28
C GLU A 140 -24.96 1.98 3.73
N GLU A 141 -24.93 2.56 2.54
CA GLU A 141 -26.08 3.24 1.92
C GLU A 141 -26.92 2.31 0.99
N GLY A 142 -26.45 1.09 0.74
CA GLY A 142 -27.15 0.06 -0.05
C GLY A 142 -27.85 -0.96 0.79
#